data_74ddc6b8a5ec46204d82cd443ff09f0d
#
_entry.id   74ddc6b8a5ec46204d82cd443ff09f0d
#
_cell.length_a   1.000
_cell.length_b   1.000
_cell.length_c   1.000
_cell.angle_alpha   90.00
_cell.angle_beta   90.00
_cell.angle_gamma   90.00
#
_symmetry.space_group_name_H-M   'P 1'
#
loop_
_entity.id
_entity.type
_entity.pdbx_description
1 polymer ?
#
loop_
_entity_poly.entity_id
_entity_poly.type
_entity_poly.pdbx_seq_one_letter_code
_entity_poly.pdbx_strand_id
1 'polypeptide(L)'
;MLFNKKGEDDPEELPTEEELTEWKKLVFPSSRKLPTYDGFLDSDLFGRKIPFHFVQIMPGPCDAEFAYSMSMFSARLLCNIVDIFRGRQKLSLVEKVLSEDYMRKLKIASAKIVSRMKRDAKVYAQFGLLPITVYTVESWMISPTCFESTVLMGIGSRRLCGNMKCVLKGSAWKCVTADFGM
;
A
#
# COMPACT_ATOMS: atom_id res chain seq x y z
N MET A 1 3.41 -55.47 -0.03
CA MET A 1 4.78 -55.80 -0.53
C MET A 1 5.24 -54.71 -1.47
N LEU A 2 6.41 -54.17 -1.22
CA LEU A 2 7.23 -53.27 -2.02
C LEU A 2 6.94 -51.78 -1.92
N PHE A 3 7.32 -51.18 -0.79
CA PHE A 3 7.91 -49.86 -0.79
C PHE A 3 9.44 -50.06 -0.84
N ASN A 4 10.06 -49.64 -1.87
CA ASN A 4 11.47 -49.32 -1.86
C ASN A 4 11.81 -48.40 -3.04
N LYS A 5 12.13 -47.13 -2.76
CA LYS A 5 13.28 -46.45 -3.34
C LYS A 5 13.49 -45.14 -2.58
N LYS A 6 14.53 -45.13 -1.77
CA LYS A 6 15.29 -43.94 -1.41
C LYS A 6 15.69 -43.25 -2.71
N GLY A 7 15.18 -42.02 -2.95
CA GLY A 7 15.84 -41.07 -3.80
C GLY A 7 16.92 -40.42 -2.94
N GLU A 8 18.16 -40.61 -3.37
CA GLU A 8 19.31 -39.84 -2.89
C GLU A 8 18.97 -38.37 -3.16
N ASP A 9 18.96 -37.55 -2.12
CA ASP A 9 19.00 -36.11 -2.22
C ASP A 9 20.38 -35.76 -2.82
N ASP A 10 20.42 -35.59 -4.14
CA ASP A 10 21.50 -34.85 -4.78
C ASP A 10 21.48 -33.44 -4.18
N PRO A 11 22.59 -32.94 -3.64
CA PRO A 11 22.67 -31.56 -3.19
C PRO A 11 22.35 -30.68 -4.41
N GLU A 12 21.29 -29.90 -4.34
CA GLU A 12 20.99 -28.88 -5.34
C GLU A 12 22.24 -28.00 -5.47
N GLU A 13 22.99 -28.18 -6.55
CA GLU A 13 24.14 -27.34 -6.85
C GLU A 13 23.61 -25.91 -6.99
N LEU A 14 24.09 -25.03 -6.12
CA LEU A 14 23.75 -23.61 -6.18
C LEU A 14 24.18 -23.09 -7.57
N PRO A 15 23.32 -22.34 -8.25
CA PRO A 15 23.63 -21.82 -9.59
C PRO A 15 24.94 -21.01 -9.56
N THR A 16 25.76 -21.21 -10.57
CA THR A 16 27.01 -20.48 -10.73
C THR A 16 26.78 -18.98 -10.95
N GLU A 17 27.78 -18.14 -10.69
CA GLU A 17 27.70 -16.71 -10.94
C GLU A 17 27.37 -16.37 -12.41
N GLU A 18 27.82 -17.21 -13.34
CA GLU A 18 27.51 -17.06 -14.77
C GLU A 18 26.06 -17.34 -15.07
N GLU A 19 25.49 -18.42 -14.52
CA GLU A 19 24.06 -18.76 -14.63
C GLU A 19 23.17 -17.71 -13.97
N LEU A 20 23.55 -17.20 -12.81
CA LEU A 20 22.86 -16.10 -12.15
C LEU A 20 22.90 -14.81 -12.97
N THR A 21 23.98 -14.57 -13.69
CA THR A 21 24.13 -13.39 -14.57
C THR A 21 23.30 -13.54 -15.84
N GLU A 22 23.22 -14.74 -16.43
CA GLU A 22 22.30 -15.02 -17.55
C GLU A 22 20.84 -14.96 -17.13
N TRP A 23 20.50 -15.51 -15.98
CA TRP A 23 19.17 -15.39 -15.39
C TRP A 23 18.75 -13.92 -15.16
N LYS A 24 19.66 -13.11 -14.64
CA LYS A 24 19.43 -11.67 -14.46
C LYS A 24 19.17 -10.96 -15.79
N LYS A 25 19.90 -11.34 -16.87
CA LYS A 25 19.68 -10.79 -18.22
C LYS A 25 18.33 -11.22 -18.82
N LEU A 26 17.87 -12.44 -18.56
CA LEU A 26 16.60 -12.99 -19.02
C LEU A 26 15.39 -12.40 -18.26
N VAL A 27 15.52 -12.32 -16.94
CA VAL A 27 14.42 -11.85 -16.06
C VAL A 27 14.37 -10.33 -16.01
N PHE A 28 15.52 -9.65 -16.10
CA PHE A 28 15.63 -8.18 -16.09
C PHE A 28 16.41 -7.71 -17.32
N PRO A 29 15.77 -7.64 -18.51
CA PRO A 29 16.43 -7.07 -19.67
C PRO A 29 16.82 -5.62 -19.34
N SER A 30 18.12 -5.36 -19.28
CA SER A 30 18.77 -4.14 -18.79
C SER A 30 18.47 -2.86 -19.59
N SER A 31 17.59 -2.91 -20.57
CA SER A 31 17.29 -1.79 -21.47
C SER A 31 15.87 -1.21 -21.34
N ARG A 32 14.94 -1.82 -20.62
CA ARG A 32 13.61 -1.26 -20.44
C ARG A 32 13.49 -0.63 -19.05
N LYS A 33 13.75 0.66 -18.95
CA LYS A 33 13.29 1.44 -17.80
C LYS A 33 11.77 1.39 -17.82
N LEU A 34 11.17 0.93 -16.73
CA LEU A 34 9.72 1.01 -16.55
C LEU A 34 9.30 2.49 -16.60
N PRO A 35 8.15 2.81 -17.21
CA PRO A 35 7.62 4.17 -17.13
C PRO A 35 7.44 4.58 -15.67
N THR A 36 8.05 5.69 -15.29
CA THR A 36 8.01 6.23 -13.94
C THR A 36 7.55 7.68 -13.97
N TYR A 37 6.81 8.08 -12.97
CA TYR A 37 6.30 9.43 -12.79
C TYR A 37 6.66 9.90 -11.39
N ASP A 38 7.51 10.91 -11.32
CA ASP A 38 7.96 11.52 -10.08
C ASP A 38 7.39 12.93 -9.95
N GLY A 39 7.07 13.34 -8.74
CA GLY A 39 6.54 14.67 -8.53
C GLY A 39 6.20 14.96 -7.07
N PHE A 40 5.41 15.99 -6.88
CA PHE A 40 4.91 16.39 -5.58
C PHE A 40 3.39 16.47 -5.59
N LEU A 41 2.77 15.88 -4.58
CA LEU A 41 1.35 16.09 -4.30
C LEU A 41 1.22 17.44 -3.60
N ASP A 42 0.44 18.33 -4.20
CA ASP A 42 0.15 19.65 -3.67
C ASP A 42 -1.31 19.68 -3.21
N SER A 43 -1.51 19.73 -1.92
CA SER A 43 -2.86 19.74 -1.35
C SER A 43 -2.87 20.49 -0.03
N ASP A 44 -3.83 21.39 0.11
CA ASP A 44 -4.11 22.13 1.35
C ASP A 44 -4.33 21.19 2.54
N LEU A 45 -4.80 19.95 2.29
CA LEU A 45 -5.02 18.94 3.33
C LEU A 45 -3.74 18.54 4.07
N PHE A 46 -2.59 18.64 3.43
CA PHE A 46 -1.31 18.19 4.01
C PHE A 46 -0.43 19.34 4.48
N GLY A 47 -0.76 20.60 4.13
CA GLY A 47 -0.01 21.79 4.51
C GLY A 47 1.44 21.83 3.98
N ARG A 48 1.81 20.91 3.07
CA ARG A 48 3.14 20.82 2.46
C ARG A 48 3.12 19.99 1.20
N LYS A 49 4.14 20.15 0.35
CA LYS A 49 4.37 19.29 -0.80
C LYS A 49 4.87 17.91 -0.35
N ILE A 50 4.23 16.85 -0.86
CA ILE A 50 4.56 15.46 -0.52
C ILE A 50 5.16 14.81 -1.77
N PRO A 51 6.40 14.31 -1.74
CA PRO A 51 6.99 13.60 -2.86
C PRO A 51 6.20 12.32 -3.13
N PHE A 52 5.99 12.02 -4.40
CA PHE A 52 5.45 10.74 -4.85
C PHE A 52 6.33 10.14 -5.96
N HIS A 53 6.36 8.82 -5.97
CA HIS A 53 6.99 8.00 -7.00
C HIS A 53 5.97 6.98 -7.48
N PHE A 54 5.73 6.95 -8.80
CA PHE A 54 4.75 6.06 -9.40
C PHE A 54 5.40 5.25 -10.52
N VAL A 55 5.31 3.92 -10.46
CA VAL A 55 5.90 3.00 -11.45
C VAL A 55 4.79 2.26 -12.17
N GLN A 56 4.84 2.27 -13.49
CA GLN A 56 3.98 1.43 -14.31
C GLN A 56 4.70 0.13 -14.66
N ILE A 57 4.23 -0.99 -14.10
CA ILE A 57 4.88 -2.31 -14.30
C ILE A 57 4.40 -2.96 -15.60
N MET A 58 3.09 -2.99 -15.84
CA MET A 58 2.53 -3.53 -17.08
C MET A 58 2.05 -2.42 -18.02
N PRO A 59 2.19 -2.60 -19.35
CA PRO A 59 1.64 -1.65 -20.31
C PRO A 59 0.14 -1.40 -20.09
N GLY A 60 -0.27 -0.15 -20.22
CA GLY A 60 -1.65 0.28 -20.03
C GLY A 60 -1.78 1.79 -20.14
N PRO A 61 -2.99 2.32 -20.11
CA PRO A 61 -3.23 3.75 -20.15
C PRO A 61 -2.82 4.35 -18.79
N CYS A 62 -1.64 4.92 -18.73
CA CYS A 62 -1.13 5.64 -17.58
C CYS A 62 -0.35 6.86 -18.09
N ASP A 63 -0.69 8.01 -17.59
CA ASP A 63 0.01 9.27 -17.82
C ASP A 63 0.34 9.95 -16.48
N ALA A 64 0.96 11.11 -16.55
CA ALA A 64 1.36 11.84 -15.35
C ALA A 64 0.17 12.32 -14.51
N GLU A 65 -0.96 12.66 -15.13
CA GLU A 65 -2.17 13.09 -14.45
C GLU A 65 -2.81 11.92 -13.69
N PHE A 66 -2.88 10.75 -14.32
CA PHE A 66 -3.35 9.53 -13.68
C PHE A 66 -2.46 9.14 -12.49
N ALA A 67 -1.12 9.15 -12.68
CA ALA A 67 -0.16 8.84 -11.64
C ALA A 67 -0.29 9.77 -10.44
N TYR A 68 -0.43 11.08 -10.68
CA TYR A 68 -0.70 12.08 -9.64
C TYR A 68 -2.02 11.80 -8.91
N SER A 69 -3.10 11.58 -9.67
CA SER A 69 -4.45 11.35 -9.11
C SER A 69 -4.51 10.11 -8.24
N MET A 70 -3.87 9.01 -8.67
CA MET A 70 -3.85 7.75 -7.91
C MET A 70 -2.95 7.84 -6.67
N SER A 71 -1.84 8.57 -6.74
CA SER A 71 -0.99 8.84 -5.57
C SER A 71 -1.70 9.71 -4.54
N MET A 72 -2.41 10.76 -4.99
CA MET A 72 -3.24 11.60 -4.13
C MET A 72 -4.39 10.81 -3.49
N PHE A 73 -5.07 9.97 -4.28
CA PHE A 73 -6.11 9.07 -3.79
C PHE A 73 -5.59 8.15 -2.68
N SER A 74 -4.40 7.58 -2.85
CA SER A 74 -3.77 6.70 -1.87
C SER A 74 -3.48 7.41 -0.55
N ALA A 75 -2.86 8.59 -0.62
CA ALA A 75 -2.56 9.38 0.56
C ALA A 75 -3.83 9.73 1.35
N ARG A 76 -4.87 10.21 0.65
CA ARG A 76 -6.15 10.58 1.27
C ARG A 76 -6.88 9.38 1.87
N LEU A 77 -6.94 8.26 1.13
CA LEU A 77 -7.66 7.08 1.59
C LEU A 77 -7.00 6.48 2.84
N LEU A 78 -5.67 6.32 2.84
CA LEU A 78 -4.97 5.77 4.00
C LEU A 78 -5.05 6.70 5.22
N CYS A 79 -4.98 8.03 5.04
CA CYS A 79 -5.24 8.98 6.14
C CYS A 79 -6.66 8.83 6.70
N ASN A 80 -7.66 8.72 5.84
CA ASN A 80 -9.05 8.53 6.27
C ASN A 80 -9.24 7.21 7.02
N ILE A 81 -8.61 6.12 6.57
CA ILE A 81 -8.66 4.82 7.26
C ILE A 81 -8.04 4.94 8.65
N VAL A 82 -6.89 5.60 8.79
CA VAL A 82 -6.26 5.85 10.10
C VAL A 82 -7.17 6.69 10.98
N ASP A 83 -7.82 7.73 10.45
CA ASP A 83 -8.76 8.55 11.22
C ASP A 83 -10.02 7.78 11.62
N ILE A 84 -10.48 6.82 10.82
CA ILE A 84 -11.55 5.89 11.19
C ILE A 84 -11.11 4.98 12.33
N PHE A 85 -9.89 4.43 12.29
CA PHE A 85 -9.32 3.66 13.39
C PHE A 85 -9.27 4.45 14.70
N ARG A 86 -9.02 5.76 14.61
CA ARG A 86 -8.97 6.67 15.77
C ARG A 86 -10.34 7.17 16.20
N GLY A 87 -11.41 6.81 15.48
CA GLY A 87 -12.77 7.30 15.74
C GLY A 87 -12.98 8.78 15.39
N ARG A 88 -12.10 9.39 14.59
CA ARG A 88 -12.18 10.79 14.17
C ARG A 88 -13.02 10.98 12.91
N GLN A 89 -13.14 9.95 12.10
CA GLN A 89 -13.93 9.94 10.87
C GLN A 89 -14.97 8.82 10.87
N LYS A 90 -16.05 9.04 10.14
CA LYS A 90 -17.12 8.05 9.95
C LYS A 90 -16.75 7.07 8.84
N LEU A 91 -17.15 5.81 9.01
CA LEU A 91 -16.93 4.75 8.03
C LEU A 91 -17.59 5.05 6.66
N SER A 92 -18.71 5.77 6.67
CA SER A 92 -19.41 6.18 5.44
C SER A 92 -18.57 7.03 4.48
N LEU A 93 -17.52 7.69 4.97
CA LEU A 93 -16.62 8.49 4.14
C LEU A 93 -15.88 7.65 3.08
N VAL A 94 -15.58 6.40 3.40
CA VAL A 94 -14.81 5.48 2.55
C VAL A 94 -15.64 4.35 1.94
N GLU A 95 -16.94 4.30 2.22
CA GLU A 95 -17.86 3.24 1.78
C GLU A 95 -17.85 3.01 0.27
N LYS A 96 -17.84 4.10 -0.51
CA LYS A 96 -17.87 4.03 -1.98
C LYS A 96 -16.55 3.52 -2.59
N VAL A 97 -15.44 3.58 -1.85
CA VAL A 97 -14.09 3.25 -2.35
C VAL A 97 -13.51 1.99 -1.75
N LEU A 98 -14.10 1.42 -0.71
CA LEU A 98 -13.69 0.14 -0.14
C LEU A 98 -14.52 -1.03 -0.70
N SER A 99 -13.92 -2.21 -0.71
CA SER A 99 -14.68 -3.46 -0.92
C SER A 99 -15.50 -3.79 0.32
N GLU A 100 -16.61 -4.52 0.15
CA GLU A 100 -17.49 -4.91 1.27
C GLU A 100 -16.75 -5.74 2.34
N ASP A 101 -15.87 -6.63 1.89
CA ASP A 101 -15.08 -7.46 2.81
C ASP A 101 -14.11 -6.62 3.64
N TYR A 102 -13.45 -5.65 3.00
CA TYR A 102 -12.54 -4.78 3.71
C TYR A 102 -13.30 -3.82 4.64
N MET A 103 -14.45 -3.33 4.24
CA MET A 103 -15.36 -2.53 5.09
C MET A 103 -15.73 -3.26 6.39
N ARG A 104 -16.10 -4.54 6.30
CA ARG A 104 -16.41 -5.36 7.50
C ARG A 104 -15.21 -5.48 8.43
N LYS A 105 -14.02 -5.75 7.88
CA LYS A 105 -12.76 -5.83 8.65
C LYS A 105 -12.44 -4.49 9.33
N LEU A 106 -12.53 -3.40 8.58
CA LEU A 106 -12.28 -2.05 9.09
C LEU A 106 -13.22 -1.68 10.23
N LYS A 107 -14.51 -1.98 10.11
CA LYS A 107 -15.51 -1.75 11.17
C LYS A 107 -15.16 -2.46 12.47
N ILE A 108 -14.77 -3.73 12.38
CA ILE A 108 -14.39 -4.53 13.56
C ILE A 108 -13.10 -3.99 14.19
N ALA A 109 -12.08 -3.72 13.37
CA ALA A 109 -10.79 -3.24 13.82
C ALA A 109 -10.89 -1.85 14.46
N SER A 110 -11.64 -0.92 13.84
CA SER A 110 -11.84 0.43 14.39
C SER A 110 -12.54 0.39 15.75
N ALA A 111 -13.57 -0.44 15.91
CA ALA A 111 -14.26 -0.59 17.19
C ALA A 111 -13.32 -1.08 18.32
N LYS A 112 -12.42 -2.03 18.01
CA LYS A 112 -11.41 -2.52 18.96
C LYS A 112 -10.41 -1.43 19.35
N ILE A 113 -9.89 -0.67 18.38
CA ILE A 113 -8.91 0.41 18.63
C ILE A 113 -9.56 1.54 19.43
N VAL A 114 -10.75 1.98 19.05
CA VAL A 114 -11.49 3.03 19.78
C VAL A 114 -11.77 2.59 21.22
N SER A 115 -12.19 1.32 21.42
CA SER A 115 -12.39 0.77 22.77
C SER A 115 -11.11 0.74 23.60
N ARG A 116 -9.96 0.43 22.99
CA ARG A 116 -8.65 0.48 23.66
C ARG A 116 -8.27 1.91 24.05
N MET A 117 -8.43 2.87 23.14
CA MET A 117 -8.15 4.29 23.42
C MET A 117 -9.00 4.87 24.55
N LYS A 118 -10.27 4.43 24.68
CA LYS A 118 -11.15 4.85 25.78
C LYS A 118 -10.67 4.32 27.15
N ARG A 119 -9.96 3.21 27.18
CA ARG A 119 -9.46 2.57 28.42
C ARG A 119 -8.04 2.99 28.78
N ASP A 120 -7.27 3.50 27.82
CA ASP A 120 -5.87 3.84 28.01
C ASP A 120 -5.60 5.29 27.54
N ALA A 121 -5.51 6.19 28.50
CA ALA A 121 -5.27 7.61 28.26
C ALA A 121 -3.92 7.88 27.57
N LYS A 122 -2.89 7.03 27.79
CA LYS A 122 -1.59 7.17 27.11
C LYS A 122 -1.71 6.85 25.63
N VAL A 123 -2.42 5.76 25.31
CA VAL A 123 -2.71 5.40 23.90
C VAL A 123 -3.54 6.49 23.23
N TYR A 124 -4.55 7.03 23.90
CA TYR A 124 -5.35 8.12 23.38
C TYR A 124 -4.51 9.39 23.11
N ALA A 125 -3.67 9.81 24.05
CA ALA A 125 -2.81 10.99 23.89
C ALA A 125 -1.82 10.81 22.72
N GLN A 126 -1.24 9.64 22.56
CA GLN A 126 -0.23 9.37 21.53
C GLN A 126 -0.81 9.14 20.13
N PHE A 127 -1.99 8.56 20.04
CA PHE A 127 -2.57 8.13 18.77
C PHE A 127 -3.86 8.89 18.41
N GLY A 128 -4.69 9.22 19.40
CA GLY A 128 -6.01 9.81 19.18
C GLY A 128 -5.99 11.31 18.85
N LEU A 129 -5.07 12.08 19.42
CA LEU A 129 -5.12 13.55 19.35
C LEU A 129 -4.27 14.17 18.25
N LEU A 130 -3.11 13.61 17.95
CA LEU A 130 -2.12 14.23 17.06
C LEU A 130 -2.53 14.17 15.59
N PRO A 131 -2.18 15.15 14.75
CA PRO A 131 -2.46 15.13 13.32
C PRO A 131 -1.65 14.04 12.62
N ILE A 132 -2.17 13.59 11.47
CA ILE A 132 -1.43 12.72 10.55
C ILE A 132 -0.57 13.61 9.67
N THR A 133 0.69 13.21 9.50
CA THR A 133 1.64 13.84 8.58
C THR A 133 2.03 12.80 7.54
N VAL A 134 1.78 13.06 6.26
CA VAL A 134 2.22 12.20 5.15
C VAL A 134 3.63 12.63 4.75
N TYR A 135 4.55 11.69 4.54
CA TYR A 135 5.95 11.96 4.19
C TYR A 135 6.25 11.67 2.72
N THR A 136 5.82 10.52 2.21
CA THR A 136 6.01 10.10 0.81
C THR A 136 4.94 9.10 0.40
N VAL A 137 4.73 8.99 -0.90
CA VAL A 137 3.83 8.02 -1.52
C VAL A 137 4.60 7.26 -2.60
N GLU A 138 4.65 5.95 -2.47
CA GLU A 138 5.21 5.03 -3.45
C GLU A 138 4.07 4.22 -4.06
N SER A 139 3.99 4.15 -5.38
CA SER A 139 2.83 3.56 -6.05
C SER A 139 3.24 2.72 -7.25
N TRP A 140 2.48 1.65 -7.48
CA TRP A 140 2.75 0.71 -8.58
C TRP A 140 1.45 0.36 -9.31
N MET A 141 1.41 0.64 -10.60
CA MET A 141 0.40 0.08 -11.50
C MET A 141 0.84 -1.32 -11.91
N ILE A 142 0.36 -2.32 -11.19
CA ILE A 142 0.74 -3.73 -11.40
C ILE A 142 0.15 -4.24 -12.71
N SER A 143 -1.09 -3.86 -13.00
CA SER A 143 -1.80 -4.16 -14.25
C SER A 143 -2.83 -3.07 -14.54
N PRO A 144 -3.45 -3.02 -15.73
CA PRO A 144 -4.52 -2.06 -16.02
C PRO A 144 -5.71 -2.07 -15.04
N THR A 145 -5.83 -3.13 -14.25
CA THR A 145 -6.92 -3.31 -13.27
C THR A 145 -6.47 -3.49 -11.84
N CYS A 146 -5.15 -3.39 -11.58
CA CYS A 146 -4.57 -3.59 -10.25
C CYS A 146 -3.53 -2.51 -9.93
N PHE A 147 -3.73 -1.84 -8.83
CA PHE A 147 -2.89 -0.76 -8.33
C PHE A 147 -2.53 -1.01 -6.87
N GLU A 148 -1.28 -0.83 -6.53
CA GLU A 148 -0.77 -0.92 -5.16
C GLU A 148 -0.06 0.37 -4.77
N SER A 149 -0.11 0.71 -3.49
CA SER A 149 0.55 1.90 -2.98
C SER A 149 0.99 1.73 -1.54
N THR A 150 2.13 2.33 -1.23
CA THR A 150 2.68 2.48 0.10
C THR A 150 2.76 3.95 0.46
N VAL A 151 2.23 4.32 1.61
CA VAL A 151 2.28 5.70 2.12
C VAL A 151 3.01 5.70 3.45
N LEU A 152 4.14 6.38 3.50
CA LEU A 152 4.82 6.65 4.76
C LEU A 152 4.18 7.86 5.43
N MET A 153 3.68 7.67 6.63
CA MET A 153 3.02 8.72 7.41
C MET A 153 3.47 8.70 8.87
N GLY A 154 3.10 9.70 9.63
CA GLY A 154 3.37 9.77 11.06
C GLY A 154 2.22 10.36 11.86
N ILE A 155 2.16 9.99 13.14
CA ILE A 155 1.28 10.55 14.15
C ILE A 155 2.16 10.93 15.33
N GLY A 156 2.42 12.22 15.48
CA GLY A 156 3.43 12.70 16.43
C GLY A 156 4.82 12.13 16.13
N SER A 157 5.43 11.44 17.08
CA SER A 157 6.75 10.79 16.91
C SER A 157 6.68 9.39 16.28
N ARG A 158 5.49 8.80 16.13
CA ARG A 158 5.33 7.46 15.57
C ARG A 158 5.31 7.50 14.06
N ARG A 159 6.04 6.57 13.43
CA ARG A 159 5.99 6.32 12.00
C ARG A 159 5.03 5.18 11.70
N LEU A 160 4.27 5.33 10.63
CA LEU A 160 3.33 4.34 10.11
C LEU A 160 3.62 4.14 8.63
N CYS A 161 3.69 2.89 8.21
CA CYS A 161 3.73 2.51 6.81
C CYS A 161 2.38 1.93 6.45
N GLY A 162 1.59 2.63 5.66
CA GLY A 162 0.30 2.14 5.16
C GLY A 162 0.47 1.56 3.78
N ASN A 163 0.12 0.29 3.59
CA ASN A 163 0.10 -0.38 2.30
C ASN A 163 -1.34 -0.61 1.87
N MET A 164 -1.65 -0.38 0.61
CA MET A 164 -2.98 -0.64 0.08
C MET A 164 -2.92 -1.29 -1.30
N LYS A 165 -3.95 -2.09 -1.59
CA LYS A 165 -4.20 -2.66 -2.90
C LYS A 165 -5.59 -2.28 -3.37
N CYS A 166 -5.66 -1.78 -4.60
CA CYS A 166 -6.92 -1.46 -5.27
C CYS A 166 -7.07 -2.29 -6.54
N VAL A 167 -8.31 -2.64 -6.83
CA VAL A 167 -8.69 -3.29 -8.09
C VAL A 167 -9.79 -2.49 -8.77
N LEU A 168 -9.74 -2.46 -10.08
CA LEU A 168 -10.78 -1.84 -10.90
C LEU A 168 -11.97 -2.80 -10.99
N LYS A 169 -13.13 -2.37 -10.48
CA LYS A 169 -14.40 -3.12 -10.58
C LYS A 169 -15.40 -2.28 -11.38
N GLY A 170 -15.66 -2.72 -12.61
CA GLY A 170 -16.39 -1.89 -13.57
C GLY A 170 -15.59 -0.62 -13.91
N SER A 171 -16.15 0.55 -13.62
CA SER A 171 -15.49 1.86 -13.82
C SER A 171 -14.89 2.46 -12.54
N ALA A 172 -14.94 1.75 -11.41
CA ALA A 172 -14.52 2.31 -10.12
C ALA A 172 -13.37 1.52 -9.48
N TRP A 173 -12.36 2.23 -8.99
CA TRP A 173 -11.31 1.66 -8.16
C TRP A 173 -11.85 1.34 -6.77
N LYS A 174 -11.63 0.09 -6.32
CA LYS A 174 -12.01 -0.40 -5.00
C LYS A 174 -10.77 -0.86 -4.24
N CYS A 175 -10.53 -0.28 -3.07
CA CYS A 175 -9.52 -0.78 -2.16
C CYS A 175 -10.00 -2.11 -1.54
N VAL A 176 -9.24 -3.18 -1.78
CA VAL A 176 -9.56 -4.53 -1.32
C VAL A 176 -8.79 -4.90 -0.06
N THR A 177 -7.65 -4.28 0.17
CA THR A 177 -6.88 -4.40 1.41
C THR A 177 -6.18 -3.08 1.73
N ALA A 178 -6.03 -2.79 3.01
CA ALA A 178 -5.05 -1.82 3.51
C ALA A 178 -4.52 -2.31 4.86
N ASP A 179 -3.20 -2.32 4.99
CA ASP A 179 -2.48 -2.77 6.16
C ASP A 179 -1.56 -1.67 6.67
N PHE A 180 -1.29 -1.67 7.98
CA PHE A 180 -0.44 -0.66 8.61
C PHE A 180 0.64 -1.35 9.44
N GLY A 181 1.91 -1.09 9.08
CA GLY A 181 3.09 -1.44 9.85
C GLY A 181 3.56 -0.25 10.71
N MET A 182 4.08 -0.58 11.89
CA MET A 182 4.68 0.38 12.82
C MET A 182 6.15 0.05 13.02
#